data_d50d31f482c3a16bba181f38a4d8421f
#
_entry.id   d50d31f482c3a16bba181f38a4d8421f
#
_cell.length_a   1.000
_cell.length_b   1.000
_cell.length_c   1.000
_cell.angle_alpha   90.00
_cell.angle_beta   90.00
_cell.angle_gamma   90.00
#
_symmetry.space_group_name_H-M   'P 1'
#
loop_
_entity.id
_entity.type
_entity.pdbx_description
1 polymer ?
#
loop_
_entity_poly.entity_id
_entity_poly.type
_entity_poly.pdbx_seq_one_letter_code
_entity_poly.pdbx_strand_id
1 'polypeptide(L)'
;DLRRRLEAEAQEKGALALHARLQELAPHEAERIHPNNVRRVIRALESAMQGEAVNQYGAQESPYDAVVIGLEMERQALYERINRRVDLMLEAGLEQEVRSLLEQGVAPECQSMQSIGYRQMVWYLNGSMDYAAAVDKLKQATRNFAKRQITWYKKMPYIHWLHLDEEPDYKQAVAEISEILVESGISV
;
A
#
# COMPACT_ATOMS: atom_id res chain seq x y z
N ASP A 1 -2.49 -25.73 -5.06
CA ASP A 1 -2.31 -24.29 -4.88
C ASP A 1 -2.40 -23.57 -6.23
N LEU A 2 -3.58 -23.00 -6.50
CA LEU A 2 -3.94 -22.42 -7.79
C LEU A 2 -3.01 -21.26 -8.18
N ARG A 3 -2.68 -20.38 -7.23
CA ARG A 3 -1.80 -19.22 -7.47
C ARG A 3 -0.44 -19.62 -8.00
N ARG A 4 0.23 -20.59 -7.37
CA ARG A 4 1.55 -21.08 -7.82
C ARG A 4 1.50 -21.65 -9.23
N ARG A 5 0.41 -22.32 -9.57
CA ARG A 5 0.20 -22.83 -10.94
C ARG A 5 0.06 -21.70 -11.95
N LEU A 6 -0.69 -20.64 -11.63
CA LEU A 6 -0.84 -19.47 -12.49
C LEU A 6 0.45 -18.67 -12.60
N GLU A 7 1.23 -18.55 -11.51
CA GLU A 7 2.54 -17.91 -11.53
C GLU A 7 3.54 -18.69 -12.42
N ALA A 8 3.56 -20.02 -12.32
CA ALA A 8 4.37 -20.88 -13.19
C ALA A 8 3.93 -20.76 -14.67
N GLU A 9 2.61 -20.75 -14.93
CA GLU A 9 2.08 -20.54 -16.28
C GLU A 9 2.46 -19.18 -16.86
N ALA A 10 2.47 -18.12 -16.04
CA ALA A 10 2.92 -16.79 -16.46
C ALA A 10 4.41 -16.76 -16.81
N GLN A 11 5.24 -17.51 -16.08
CA GLN A 11 6.67 -17.62 -16.39
C GLN A 11 6.94 -18.43 -17.66
N GLU A 12 6.19 -19.50 -17.88
CA GLU A 12 6.38 -20.40 -19.03
C GLU A 12 5.81 -19.82 -20.34
N LYS A 13 4.56 -19.30 -20.29
CA LYS A 13 3.81 -18.88 -21.49
C LYS A 13 3.76 -17.37 -21.67
N GLY A 14 4.19 -16.61 -20.68
CA GLY A 14 4.19 -15.15 -20.69
C GLY A 14 2.86 -14.50 -20.26
N ALA A 15 2.94 -13.20 -20.00
CA ALA A 15 1.82 -12.40 -19.49
C ALA A 15 0.62 -12.33 -20.45
N LEU A 16 0.88 -12.29 -21.76
CA LEU A 16 -0.19 -12.21 -22.78
C LEU A 16 -1.03 -13.48 -22.83
N ALA A 17 -0.41 -14.66 -22.73
CA ALA A 17 -1.14 -15.92 -22.72
C ALA A 17 -2.04 -16.04 -21.48
N LEU A 18 -1.55 -15.61 -20.33
CA LEU A 18 -2.36 -15.58 -19.11
C LEU A 18 -3.51 -14.61 -19.20
N HIS A 19 -3.30 -13.45 -19.82
CA HIS A 19 -4.37 -12.46 -20.05
C HIS A 19 -5.41 -12.94 -21.06
N ALA A 20 -5.02 -13.64 -22.13
CA ALA A 20 -5.95 -14.24 -23.08
C ALA A 20 -6.88 -15.24 -22.37
N ARG A 21 -6.34 -16.05 -21.45
CA ARG A 21 -7.15 -16.95 -20.63
C ARG A 21 -8.11 -16.19 -19.70
N LEU A 22 -7.71 -15.04 -19.17
CA LEU A 22 -8.61 -14.18 -18.40
C LEU A 22 -9.72 -13.64 -19.29
N GLN A 23 -9.41 -13.30 -20.54
CA GLN A 23 -10.40 -12.81 -21.51
C GLN A 23 -11.48 -13.85 -21.85
N GLU A 24 -11.12 -15.13 -21.86
CA GLU A 24 -12.07 -16.24 -22.05
C GLU A 24 -12.98 -16.45 -20.83
N LEU A 25 -12.41 -16.36 -19.61
CA LEU A 25 -13.12 -16.67 -18.36
C LEU A 25 -13.88 -15.48 -17.78
N ALA A 26 -13.35 -14.27 -17.90
CA ALA A 26 -13.88 -13.03 -17.35
C ALA A 26 -13.57 -11.83 -18.26
N PRO A 27 -14.27 -11.69 -19.41
CA PRO A 27 -13.99 -10.66 -20.42
C PRO A 27 -13.96 -9.23 -19.84
N HIS A 28 -14.94 -8.88 -19.03
CA HIS A 28 -15.03 -7.55 -18.40
C HIS A 28 -13.82 -7.20 -17.52
N GLU A 29 -13.26 -8.18 -16.84
CA GLU A 29 -12.06 -7.95 -16.03
C GLU A 29 -10.82 -7.83 -16.92
N ALA A 30 -10.75 -8.59 -18.00
CA ALA A 30 -9.66 -8.50 -18.96
C ALA A 30 -9.57 -7.12 -19.63
N GLU A 31 -10.69 -6.49 -19.95
CA GLU A 31 -10.74 -5.13 -20.50
C GLU A 31 -10.16 -4.07 -19.54
N ARG A 32 -10.29 -4.30 -18.23
CA ARG A 32 -9.86 -3.36 -17.18
C ARG A 32 -8.44 -3.58 -16.69
N ILE A 33 -7.86 -4.74 -16.98
CA ILE A 33 -6.54 -5.14 -16.45
C ILE A 33 -5.55 -5.24 -17.60
N HIS A 34 -4.53 -4.38 -17.57
CA HIS A 34 -3.47 -4.43 -18.58
C HIS A 34 -2.68 -5.76 -18.47
N PRO A 35 -2.37 -6.45 -19.61
CA PRO A 35 -1.69 -7.75 -19.61
C PRO A 35 -0.39 -7.81 -18.80
N ASN A 36 0.40 -6.74 -18.82
CA ASN A 36 1.65 -6.66 -18.05
C ASN A 36 1.45 -6.60 -16.54
N ASN A 37 0.21 -6.43 -16.06
CA ASN A 37 -0.10 -6.48 -14.64
C ASN A 37 -0.41 -7.92 -14.20
N VAL A 38 0.59 -8.78 -14.34
CA VAL A 38 0.48 -10.23 -14.09
C VAL A 38 -0.17 -10.55 -12.74
N ARG A 39 0.17 -9.80 -11.67
CA ARG A 39 -0.43 -10.02 -10.34
C ARG A 39 -1.94 -9.80 -10.33
N ARG A 40 -2.43 -8.76 -11.01
CA ARG A 40 -3.87 -8.51 -11.12
C ARG A 40 -4.56 -9.52 -12.02
N VAL A 41 -3.91 -9.92 -13.11
CA VAL A 41 -4.41 -10.99 -14.00
C VAL A 41 -4.56 -12.29 -13.21
N ILE A 42 -3.55 -12.71 -12.45
CA ILE A 42 -3.60 -13.92 -11.61
C ILE A 42 -4.76 -13.82 -10.60
N ARG A 43 -4.90 -12.70 -9.89
CA ARG A 43 -5.97 -12.56 -8.91
C ARG A 43 -7.37 -12.61 -9.55
N ALA A 44 -7.54 -11.99 -10.71
CA ALA A 44 -8.80 -12.06 -11.45
C ALA A 44 -9.11 -13.49 -11.92
N LEU A 45 -8.09 -14.23 -12.38
CA LEU A 45 -8.23 -15.65 -12.74
C LEU A 45 -8.59 -16.51 -11.52
N GLU A 46 -7.95 -16.30 -10.37
CA GLU A 46 -8.29 -17.00 -9.14
C GLU A 46 -9.76 -16.82 -8.78
N SER A 47 -10.25 -15.58 -8.76
CA SER A 47 -11.65 -15.28 -8.46
C SER A 47 -12.60 -15.89 -9.50
N ALA A 48 -12.31 -15.73 -10.79
CA ALA A 48 -13.14 -16.28 -11.86
C ALA A 48 -13.22 -17.81 -11.81
N MET A 49 -12.12 -18.49 -11.50
CA MET A 49 -12.06 -19.95 -11.39
C MET A 49 -12.72 -20.50 -10.12
N GLN A 50 -12.83 -19.67 -9.06
CA GLN A 50 -13.51 -20.03 -7.81
C GLN A 50 -15.01 -19.69 -7.84
N GLY A 51 -15.48 -19.07 -8.93
CA GLY A 51 -16.87 -18.61 -9.06
C GLY A 51 -17.19 -17.39 -8.19
N GLU A 52 -16.16 -16.72 -7.66
CA GLU A 52 -16.32 -15.48 -6.93
C GLU A 52 -16.46 -14.32 -7.93
N ALA A 53 -17.47 -13.48 -7.75
CA ALA A 53 -17.59 -12.27 -8.56
C ALA A 53 -16.40 -11.33 -8.26
N VAL A 54 -15.55 -11.14 -9.25
CA VAL A 54 -14.44 -10.20 -9.18
C VAL A 54 -15.04 -8.79 -9.12
N ASN A 55 -14.86 -8.10 -8.00
CA ASN A 55 -15.24 -6.69 -7.83
C ASN A 55 -16.73 -6.32 -7.87
N GLN A 56 -17.56 -6.92 -7.06
CA GLN A 56 -18.86 -6.33 -6.73
C GLN A 56 -18.79 -5.12 -5.77
N TYR A 57 -17.58 -4.79 -5.28
CA TYR A 57 -17.39 -3.71 -4.29
C TYR A 57 -17.32 -2.29 -4.87
N GLY A 58 -17.55 -2.10 -6.17
CA GLY A 58 -17.31 -0.81 -6.85
C GLY A 58 -18.47 0.19 -6.81
N ALA A 59 -19.69 -0.18 -6.43
CA ALA A 59 -20.87 0.70 -6.55
C ALA A 59 -21.98 0.40 -5.54
N GLN A 60 -21.72 -0.33 -4.47
CA GLN A 60 -22.71 -0.51 -3.42
C GLN A 60 -22.64 0.66 -2.44
N GLU A 61 -23.81 1.15 -2.00
CA GLU A 61 -23.89 2.07 -0.87
C GLU A 61 -23.16 1.46 0.32
N SER A 62 -22.42 2.30 1.06
CA SER A 62 -21.72 1.83 2.26
C SER A 62 -22.72 1.18 3.21
N PRO A 63 -22.49 -0.06 3.70
CA PRO A 63 -23.33 -0.66 4.70
C PRO A 63 -23.18 0.01 6.09
N TYR A 64 -22.28 0.97 6.20
CA TYR A 64 -22.00 1.71 7.43
C TYR A 64 -22.32 3.17 7.26
N ASP A 65 -22.93 3.76 8.28
CA ASP A 65 -23.00 5.20 8.47
C ASP A 65 -21.67 5.62 9.09
N ALA A 66 -20.78 6.20 8.25
CA ALA A 66 -19.40 6.48 8.62
C ALA A 66 -18.97 7.87 8.18
N VAL A 67 -18.38 8.62 9.09
CA VAL A 67 -17.67 9.86 8.81
C VAL A 67 -16.19 9.54 8.63
N VAL A 68 -15.61 9.94 7.51
CA VAL A 68 -14.22 9.67 7.20
C VAL A 68 -13.42 10.98 7.23
N ILE A 69 -12.47 11.05 8.15
CA ILE A 69 -11.57 12.20 8.30
C ILE A 69 -10.23 11.89 7.65
N GLY A 70 -9.81 12.72 6.71
CA GLY A 70 -8.48 12.68 6.11
C GLY A 70 -7.58 13.75 6.70
N LEU A 71 -6.41 13.37 7.18
CA LEU A 71 -5.41 14.33 7.64
C LEU A 71 -4.42 14.61 6.51
N GLU A 72 -4.23 15.89 6.19
CA GLU A 72 -3.20 16.30 5.24
C GLU A 72 -2.32 17.40 5.82
N MET A 73 -1.13 17.54 5.28
CA MET A 73 -0.23 18.64 5.60
C MET A 73 0.53 19.08 4.35
N GLU A 74 1.21 20.21 4.43
CA GLU A 74 2.08 20.68 3.35
C GLU A 74 3.08 19.58 2.95
N ARG A 75 3.33 19.45 1.63
CA ARG A 75 4.12 18.33 1.09
C ARG A 75 5.54 18.29 1.63
N GLN A 76 6.19 19.44 1.73
CA GLN A 76 7.57 19.50 2.19
C GLN A 76 7.66 19.09 3.66
N ALA A 77 6.77 19.61 4.50
CA ALA A 77 6.68 19.25 5.92
C ALA A 77 6.41 17.74 6.10
N LEU A 78 5.51 17.17 5.29
CA LEU A 78 5.27 15.73 5.31
C LEU A 78 6.53 14.92 4.96
N TYR A 79 7.30 15.36 3.96
CA TYR A 79 8.53 14.67 3.55
C TYR A 79 9.62 14.76 4.62
N GLU A 80 9.73 15.87 5.30
CA GLU A 80 10.67 16.05 6.42
C GLU A 80 10.31 15.16 7.60
N ARG A 81 9.02 15.09 7.95
CA ARG A 81 8.53 14.15 8.98
C ARG A 81 8.79 12.69 8.60
N ILE A 82 8.57 12.32 7.35
CA ILE A 82 8.87 10.97 6.85
C ILE A 82 10.35 10.67 6.99
N ASN A 83 11.21 11.57 6.54
CA ASN A 83 12.66 11.37 6.63
C ASN A 83 13.11 11.20 8.08
N ARG A 84 12.67 12.10 8.96
CA ARG A 84 12.96 12.03 10.40
C ARG A 84 12.45 10.73 11.02
N ARG A 85 11.23 10.30 10.66
CA ARG A 85 10.70 9.02 11.14
C ARG A 85 11.57 7.83 10.73
N VAL A 86 12.08 7.83 9.51
CA VAL A 86 12.99 6.77 9.02
C VAL A 86 14.27 6.76 9.86
N ASP A 87 14.87 7.93 10.15
CA ASP A 87 16.06 8.01 10.98
C ASP A 87 15.80 7.46 12.39
N LEU A 88 14.69 7.84 13.01
CA LEU A 88 14.27 7.30 14.32
C LEU A 88 14.01 5.79 14.30
N MET A 89 13.47 5.25 13.22
CA MET A 89 13.26 3.79 13.08
C MET A 89 14.61 3.05 13.01
N LEU A 90 15.59 3.61 12.33
CA LEU A 90 16.94 3.05 12.24
C LEU A 90 17.65 3.11 13.60
N GLU A 91 17.55 4.24 14.30
CA GLU A 91 18.07 4.40 15.67
C GLU A 91 17.40 3.43 16.66
N ALA A 92 16.09 3.16 16.46
CA ALA A 92 15.34 2.20 17.28
C ALA A 92 15.63 0.73 16.95
N GLY A 93 16.49 0.44 15.96
CA GLY A 93 16.97 -0.91 15.68
C GLY A 93 16.32 -1.63 14.52
N LEU A 94 15.75 -0.91 13.53
CA LEU A 94 15.16 -1.53 12.33
C LEU A 94 16.12 -2.49 11.61
N GLU A 95 17.42 -2.16 11.53
CA GLU A 95 18.42 -3.04 10.91
C GLU A 95 18.56 -4.34 11.69
N GLN A 96 18.70 -4.24 13.00
CA GLN A 96 18.87 -5.39 13.91
C GLN A 96 17.64 -6.31 13.88
N GLU A 97 16.46 -5.74 13.81
CA GLU A 97 15.20 -6.50 13.66
C GLU A 97 15.21 -7.33 12.39
N VAL A 98 15.54 -6.72 11.24
CA VAL A 98 15.58 -7.43 9.94
C VAL A 98 16.68 -8.49 9.94
N ARG A 99 17.86 -8.21 10.48
CA ARG A 99 18.96 -9.16 10.63
C ARG A 99 18.53 -10.38 11.45
N SER A 100 17.90 -10.16 12.60
CA SER A 100 17.41 -11.22 13.47
C SER A 100 16.39 -12.12 12.77
N LEU A 101 15.47 -11.54 11.98
CA LEU A 101 14.50 -12.31 11.21
C LEU A 101 15.16 -13.20 10.14
N LEU A 102 16.17 -12.68 9.43
CA LEU A 102 16.94 -13.45 8.46
C LEU A 102 17.72 -14.60 9.14
N GLU A 103 18.34 -14.36 10.29
CA GLU A 103 19.05 -15.36 11.08
C GLU A 103 18.10 -16.46 11.60
N GLN A 104 16.85 -16.14 11.87
CA GLN A 104 15.80 -17.10 12.22
C GLN A 104 15.27 -17.89 11.01
N GLY A 105 15.81 -17.65 9.80
CA GLY A 105 15.45 -18.39 8.59
C GLY A 105 14.25 -17.84 7.84
N VAL A 106 13.80 -16.59 8.14
CA VAL A 106 12.77 -15.95 7.34
C VAL A 106 13.32 -15.63 5.95
N ALA A 107 12.69 -16.20 4.90
CA ALA A 107 13.17 -16.02 3.54
C ALA A 107 13.06 -14.56 3.08
N PRO A 108 14.11 -13.99 2.46
CA PRO A 108 14.09 -12.60 1.96
C PRO A 108 12.96 -12.31 0.96
N GLU A 109 12.49 -13.32 0.26
CA GLU A 109 11.44 -13.24 -0.77
C GLU A 109 10.03 -13.29 -0.18
N CYS A 110 9.86 -13.60 1.11
CA CYS A 110 8.55 -13.64 1.71
C CYS A 110 7.89 -12.24 1.72
N GLN A 111 6.57 -12.22 1.70
CA GLN A 111 5.81 -10.98 1.50
C GLN A 111 6.12 -9.91 2.56
N SER A 112 6.31 -10.29 3.82
CA SER A 112 6.64 -9.36 4.90
C SER A 112 8.00 -8.69 4.68
N MET A 113 9.02 -9.45 4.24
CA MET A 113 10.36 -8.94 3.96
C MET A 113 10.42 -8.05 2.71
N GLN A 114 9.38 -8.05 1.86
CA GLN A 114 9.25 -7.17 0.70
C GLN A 114 8.56 -5.84 1.05
N SER A 115 8.20 -5.59 2.29
CA SER A 115 7.63 -4.31 2.74
C SER A 115 8.68 -3.18 2.68
N ILE A 116 8.17 -1.93 2.60
CA ILE A 116 9.05 -0.75 2.70
C ILE A 116 9.68 -0.73 4.09
N GLY A 117 10.97 -0.55 4.13
CA GLY A 117 11.81 -0.66 5.33
C GLY A 117 12.60 -1.96 5.28
N TYR A 118 11.93 -3.08 5.44
CA TYR A 118 12.57 -4.40 5.48
C TYR A 118 13.32 -4.71 4.19
N ARG A 119 12.72 -4.51 3.03
CA ARG A 119 13.37 -4.76 1.74
C ARG A 119 14.67 -3.98 1.55
N GLN A 120 14.73 -2.73 1.97
CA GLN A 120 15.94 -1.92 1.84
C GLN A 120 17.04 -2.41 2.80
N MET A 121 16.66 -2.82 4.02
CA MET A 121 17.61 -3.44 4.96
C MET A 121 18.10 -4.80 4.44
N VAL A 122 17.23 -5.61 3.84
CA VAL A 122 17.65 -6.86 3.17
C VAL A 122 18.70 -6.59 2.08
N TRP A 123 18.52 -5.55 1.24
CA TRP A 123 19.51 -5.21 0.21
C TRP A 123 20.86 -4.79 0.80
N TYR A 124 20.85 -4.08 1.91
CA TYR A 124 22.08 -3.77 2.64
C TYR A 124 22.72 -5.02 3.23
N LEU A 125 21.95 -5.83 3.95
CA LEU A 125 22.46 -7.01 4.67
C LEU A 125 22.98 -8.12 3.76
N ASN A 126 22.47 -8.23 2.55
CA ASN A 126 22.96 -9.18 1.54
C ASN A 126 24.06 -8.61 0.63
N GLY A 127 24.52 -7.38 0.88
CA GLY A 127 25.60 -6.73 0.13
C GLY A 127 25.22 -6.18 -1.25
N SER A 128 23.90 -6.18 -1.61
CA SER A 128 23.44 -5.62 -2.89
C SER A 128 23.52 -4.09 -2.92
N MET A 129 23.61 -3.45 -1.76
CA MET A 129 23.63 -2.00 -1.61
C MET A 129 24.39 -1.62 -0.33
N ASP A 130 25.08 -0.46 -0.34
CA ASP A 130 25.64 0.10 0.88
C ASP A 130 24.54 0.68 1.79
N TYR A 131 24.88 0.89 3.07
CA TYR A 131 23.93 1.34 4.07
C TYR A 131 23.31 2.70 3.75
N ALA A 132 24.13 3.68 3.33
CA ALA A 132 23.65 5.03 3.03
C ALA A 132 22.65 5.01 1.87
N ALA A 133 22.98 4.29 0.79
CA ALA A 133 22.09 4.11 -0.35
C ALA A 133 20.77 3.37 0.03
N ALA A 134 20.84 2.38 0.93
CA ALA A 134 19.66 1.67 1.41
C ALA A 134 18.74 2.60 2.21
N VAL A 135 19.31 3.45 3.08
CA VAL A 135 18.55 4.46 3.85
C VAL A 135 17.90 5.49 2.92
N ASP A 136 18.63 6.01 1.93
CA ASP A 136 18.08 6.96 0.97
C ASP A 136 16.94 6.34 0.15
N LYS A 137 17.08 5.08 -0.27
CA LYS A 137 16.02 4.32 -0.95
C LYS A 137 14.82 4.10 -0.07
N LEU A 138 15.01 3.86 1.22
CA LEU A 138 13.92 3.72 2.18
C LEU A 138 13.15 5.04 2.32
N LYS A 139 13.84 6.17 2.53
CA LYS A 139 13.22 7.50 2.59
C LYS A 139 12.44 7.80 1.30
N GLN A 140 13.06 7.57 0.14
CA GLN A 140 12.43 7.76 -1.16
C GLN A 140 11.17 6.90 -1.34
N ALA A 141 11.25 5.61 -1.01
CA ALA A 141 10.14 4.68 -1.14
C ALA A 141 8.95 5.09 -0.26
N THR A 142 9.22 5.55 0.97
CA THR A 142 8.20 6.01 1.91
C THR A 142 7.52 7.30 1.44
N ARG A 143 8.29 8.28 0.94
CA ARG A 143 7.73 9.51 0.33
C ARG A 143 6.85 9.18 -0.89
N ASN A 144 7.31 8.27 -1.75
CA ASN A 144 6.53 7.83 -2.90
C ASN A 144 5.24 7.09 -2.49
N PHE A 145 5.29 6.35 -1.41
CA PHE A 145 4.11 5.69 -0.85
C PHE A 145 3.09 6.71 -0.34
N ALA A 146 3.53 7.70 0.44
CA ALA A 146 2.68 8.79 0.92
C ALA A 146 2.02 9.57 -0.24
N LYS A 147 2.79 9.89 -1.30
CA LYS A 147 2.26 10.53 -2.51
C LYS A 147 1.13 9.70 -3.16
N ARG A 148 1.32 8.37 -3.26
CA ARG A 148 0.29 7.48 -3.82
C ARG A 148 -0.96 7.44 -2.94
N GLN A 149 -0.81 7.38 -1.60
CA GLN A 149 -1.92 7.42 -0.66
C GLN A 149 -2.75 8.69 -0.85
N ILE A 150 -2.13 9.87 -0.81
CA ILE A 150 -2.82 11.15 -1.00
C ILE A 150 -3.55 11.17 -2.35
N THR A 151 -2.87 10.77 -3.44
CA THR A 151 -3.47 10.76 -4.78
C THR A 151 -4.68 9.83 -4.86
N TRP A 152 -4.65 8.72 -4.13
CA TRP A 152 -5.74 7.75 -4.10
C TRP A 152 -6.92 8.25 -3.27
N TYR A 153 -6.66 8.70 -2.04
CA TYR A 153 -7.70 9.18 -1.14
C TYR A 153 -8.36 10.49 -1.62
N LYS A 154 -7.62 11.40 -2.28
CA LYS A 154 -8.21 12.64 -2.85
C LYS A 154 -9.25 12.39 -3.96
N LYS A 155 -9.37 11.16 -4.46
CA LYS A 155 -10.46 10.77 -5.37
C LYS A 155 -11.76 10.40 -4.66
N MET A 156 -11.76 10.33 -3.34
CA MET A 156 -12.92 9.95 -2.53
C MET A 156 -13.62 11.21 -2.03
N PRO A 157 -14.82 11.55 -2.58
CA PRO A 157 -15.48 12.83 -2.29
C PRO A 157 -16.08 12.91 -0.87
N TYR A 158 -16.19 11.76 -0.20
CA TYR A 158 -16.77 11.65 1.14
C TYR A 158 -15.76 11.87 2.27
N ILE A 159 -14.50 12.16 1.97
CA ILE A 159 -13.47 12.44 2.97
C ILE A 159 -13.51 13.91 3.35
N HIS A 160 -13.70 14.18 4.63
CA HIS A 160 -13.50 15.49 5.24
C HIS A 160 -12.02 15.70 5.51
N TRP A 161 -11.40 16.61 4.75
CA TRP A 161 -9.97 16.85 4.86
C TRP A 161 -9.67 17.92 5.90
N LEU A 162 -8.84 17.55 6.89
CA LEU A 162 -8.29 18.46 7.90
C LEU A 162 -6.82 18.73 7.57
N HIS A 163 -6.51 20.02 7.39
CA HIS A 163 -5.13 20.44 7.16
C HIS A 163 -4.41 20.62 8.49
N LEU A 164 -3.26 19.99 8.63
CA LEU A 164 -2.39 20.11 9.79
C LEU A 164 -1.17 20.94 9.42
N ASP A 165 -0.81 21.90 10.28
CA ASP A 165 0.42 22.67 10.19
C ASP A 165 1.65 21.78 10.44
N GLU A 166 2.84 22.32 10.20
CA GLU A 166 4.12 21.64 10.46
C GLU A 166 4.26 21.21 11.93
N GLU A 167 3.84 22.09 12.84
CA GLU A 167 3.69 21.85 14.28
C GLU A 167 2.20 21.87 14.65
N PRO A 168 1.48 20.73 14.54
CA PRO A 168 0.04 20.73 14.68
C PRO A 168 -0.43 21.02 16.11
N ASP A 169 -1.40 21.91 16.25
CA ASP A 169 -2.20 21.99 17.47
C ASP A 169 -3.23 20.85 17.48
N TYR A 170 -2.90 19.78 18.15
CA TYR A 170 -3.79 18.60 18.24
C TYR A 170 -5.08 18.89 19.01
N LYS A 171 -5.13 19.90 19.89
CA LYS A 171 -6.37 20.27 20.58
C LYS A 171 -7.34 20.94 19.61
N GLN A 172 -6.83 21.85 18.78
CA GLN A 172 -7.62 22.45 17.72
C GLN A 172 -8.10 21.40 16.72
N ALA A 173 -7.21 20.51 16.27
CA ALA A 173 -7.57 19.44 15.36
C ALA A 173 -8.69 18.52 15.91
N VAL A 174 -8.64 18.18 17.20
CA VAL A 174 -9.70 17.40 17.86
C VAL A 174 -11.01 18.19 17.92
N ALA A 175 -10.96 19.51 18.19
CA ALA A 175 -12.16 20.34 18.20
C ALA A 175 -12.83 20.38 16.82
N GLU A 176 -12.06 20.63 15.75
CA GLU A 176 -12.55 20.61 14.37
C GLU A 176 -13.15 19.26 13.96
N ILE A 177 -12.51 18.16 14.35
CA ILE A 177 -13.05 16.80 14.13
C ILE A 177 -14.37 16.63 14.86
N SER A 178 -14.47 17.07 16.11
CA SER A 178 -15.71 16.99 16.90
C SER A 178 -16.85 17.76 16.25
N GLU A 179 -16.58 18.94 15.69
CA GLU A 179 -17.56 19.73 14.93
C GLU A 179 -18.05 18.96 13.70
N ILE A 180 -17.15 18.40 12.90
CA ILE A 180 -17.51 17.57 11.72
C ILE A 180 -18.41 16.39 12.13
N LEU A 181 -18.11 15.72 13.24
CA LEU A 181 -18.88 14.59 13.73
C LEU A 181 -20.30 15.02 14.12
N VAL A 182 -20.42 16.12 14.88
CA VAL A 182 -21.74 16.67 15.29
C VAL A 182 -22.56 17.09 14.08
N GLU A 183 -21.97 17.80 13.11
CA GLU A 183 -22.63 18.18 11.86
C GLU A 183 -23.09 16.98 11.03
N SER A 184 -22.37 15.86 11.13
CA SER A 184 -22.72 14.58 10.50
C SER A 184 -23.73 13.75 11.31
N GLY A 185 -24.26 14.27 12.42
CA GLY A 185 -25.26 13.58 13.26
C GLY A 185 -24.69 12.54 14.23
N ILE A 186 -23.36 12.50 14.42
CA ILE A 186 -22.72 11.62 15.38
C ILE A 186 -22.58 12.34 16.72
N SER A 187 -23.11 11.74 17.78
CA SER A 187 -22.91 12.24 19.14
C SER A 187 -21.49 11.97 19.62
N VAL A 188 -20.79 13.03 20.06
CA VAL A 188 -19.41 13.00 20.58
C VAL A 188 -19.42 13.10 22.09
#